data_022df2d6392bd5720f32e45bb09d97df
#
_entry.id   022df2d6392bd5720f32e45bb09d97df
#
_cell.length_a   1.000
_cell.length_b   1.000
_cell.length_c   1.000
_cell.angle_alpha   90.00
_cell.angle_beta   90.00
_cell.angle_gamma   90.00
#
_symmetry.space_group_name_H-M   'P 1'
#
loop_
_entity.id
_entity.type
_entity.pdbx_description
1 polymer ?
#
loop_
_entity_poly.entity_id
_entity_poly.type
_entity_poly.pdbx_seq_one_letter_code
_entity_poly.pdbx_strand_id
1 'polypeptide(L)'
;ATSVTARSHAGRMVGDVFPWVAATARRGYADLQLTGELEGSLDAVVSCLPHKASAECVASLLADGVPVVDTSADFRIRDLATYREWYGEHPAPEWIPSAVYGLSEFYREDLRSTRIVANPGCHAIAAELAIGPAFNANLVEREVIVDSKTGVSGASRNVRRQTGGSCSPETSI
;
A
#
# COMPACT_ATOMS: atom_id res chain seq x y z
N ALA A 1 16.49 -2.96 5.31
CA ALA A 1 16.34 -1.56 4.89
C ALA A 1 17.61 -0.81 5.28
N THR A 2 18.05 0.08 4.44
CA THR A 2 19.23 0.93 4.68
C THR A 2 18.83 2.38 4.94
N SER A 3 17.63 2.80 4.51
CA SER A 3 17.09 4.13 4.72
C SER A 3 15.60 4.08 5.00
N VAL A 4 15.10 4.97 5.85
CA VAL A 4 13.68 5.14 6.17
C VAL A 4 13.37 6.63 6.15
N THR A 5 12.39 7.02 5.34
CA THR A 5 11.98 8.44 5.25
C THR A 5 10.68 8.69 6.00
N ALA A 6 10.64 9.82 6.72
CA ALA A 6 9.43 10.34 7.33
C ALA A 6 9.58 11.85 7.55
N ARG A 7 9.05 12.66 6.64
CA ARG A 7 9.22 14.14 6.67
C ARG A 7 8.86 14.77 8.01
N SER A 8 7.77 14.34 8.63
CA SER A 8 7.30 14.86 9.92
C SER A 8 8.18 14.44 11.12
N HIS A 9 9.08 13.49 10.92
CA HIS A 9 9.95 12.92 11.97
C HIS A 9 11.43 12.92 11.58
N ALA A 10 11.79 13.66 10.53
CA ALA A 10 13.18 13.74 10.07
C ALA A 10 14.12 14.13 11.21
N GLY A 11 15.29 13.51 11.26
CA GLY A 11 16.28 13.68 12.32
C GLY A 11 16.07 12.84 13.58
N ARG A 12 14.92 12.19 13.75
CA ARG A 12 14.66 11.31 14.91
C ARG A 12 15.05 9.86 14.60
N MET A 13 15.30 9.06 15.63
CA MET A 13 15.52 7.64 15.48
C MET A 13 14.20 6.88 15.30
N VAL A 14 14.22 5.81 14.51
CA VAL A 14 13.05 4.94 14.33
C VAL A 14 12.53 4.42 15.65
N GLY A 15 13.41 3.99 16.57
CA GLY A 15 13.04 3.48 17.89
C GLY A 15 12.33 4.50 18.79
N ASP A 16 12.67 5.79 18.65
CA ASP A 16 12.03 6.88 19.42
C ASP A 16 10.61 7.17 18.90
N VAL A 17 10.40 7.08 17.59
CA VAL A 17 9.09 7.32 16.96
C VAL A 17 8.20 6.10 17.07
N PHE A 18 8.80 4.91 17.03
CA PHE A 18 8.13 3.61 17.03
C PHE A 18 8.73 2.69 18.10
N PRO A 19 8.40 2.89 19.38
CA PRO A 19 9.02 2.15 20.51
C PRO A 19 8.88 0.61 20.38
N TRP A 20 7.82 0.13 19.74
CA TRP A 20 7.66 -1.32 19.50
C TRP A 20 8.72 -1.89 18.55
N VAL A 21 9.30 -1.08 17.66
CA VAL A 21 10.41 -1.52 16.80
C VAL A 21 11.62 -1.80 17.65
N ALA A 22 11.91 -0.95 18.64
CA ALA A 22 13.01 -1.17 19.58
C ALA A 22 12.78 -2.43 20.43
N ALA A 23 11.52 -2.72 20.80
CA ALA A 23 11.16 -3.87 21.63
C ALA A 23 11.13 -5.21 20.86
N THR A 24 10.83 -5.19 19.55
CA THR A 24 10.53 -6.39 18.77
C THR A 24 11.49 -6.64 17.60
N ALA A 25 12.13 -5.58 17.11
CA ALA A 25 13.00 -5.68 15.93
C ALA A 25 14.37 -6.27 16.26
N ARG A 26 14.91 -7.00 15.27
CA ARG A 26 16.35 -7.33 15.27
C ARG A 26 17.15 -6.04 15.41
N ARG A 27 18.22 -6.09 16.22
CA ARG A 27 19.12 -4.97 16.42
C ARG A 27 19.52 -4.32 15.10
N GLY A 28 19.40 -2.98 15.04
CA GLY A 28 19.81 -2.17 13.90
C GLY A 28 18.69 -1.33 13.26
N TYR A 29 17.43 -1.77 13.28
CA TYR A 29 16.34 -0.96 12.71
C TYR A 29 15.89 0.19 13.61
N ALA A 30 15.94 0.00 14.94
CA ALA A 30 15.60 1.04 15.89
C ALA A 30 16.58 2.23 15.85
N ASP A 31 17.84 1.94 15.47
CA ASP A 31 18.93 2.91 15.42
C ASP A 31 19.03 3.63 14.06
N LEU A 32 18.14 3.34 13.11
CA LEU A 32 18.07 4.09 11.88
C LEU A 32 17.52 5.49 12.14
N GLN A 33 18.20 6.50 11.58
CA GLN A 33 17.71 7.86 11.58
C GLN A 33 16.68 8.03 10.46
N LEU A 34 15.56 8.65 10.81
CA LEU A 34 14.55 9.04 9.84
C LEU A 34 15.03 10.25 9.04
N THR A 35 15.00 10.16 7.72
CA THR A 35 15.37 11.26 6.82
C THR A 35 14.12 11.91 6.22
N GLY A 36 14.26 13.14 5.74
CA GLY A 36 13.18 13.85 5.04
C GLY A 36 13.00 13.38 3.62
N GLU A 37 14.07 12.89 3.01
CA GLU A 37 14.15 12.49 1.60
C GLU A 37 14.90 11.17 1.47
N LEU A 38 14.73 10.51 0.32
CA LEU A 38 15.52 9.32 -0.02
C LEU A 38 16.93 9.75 -0.44
N GLU A 39 17.93 9.09 0.09
CA GLU A 39 19.33 9.39 -0.16
C GLU A 39 20.09 8.16 -0.66
N GLY A 40 21.08 8.40 -1.53
CA GLY A 40 22.00 7.39 -2.03
C GLY A 40 21.42 6.48 -3.10
N SER A 41 22.15 5.42 -3.43
CA SER A 41 21.72 4.39 -4.38
C SER A 41 20.72 3.45 -3.71
N LEU A 42 19.60 3.22 -4.38
CA LEU A 42 18.50 2.39 -3.88
C LEU A 42 18.30 1.17 -4.76
N ASP A 43 18.29 0.00 -4.17
CA ASP A 43 17.98 -1.26 -4.87
C ASP A 43 16.48 -1.42 -5.10
N ALA A 44 15.66 -0.99 -4.14
CA ALA A 44 14.20 -0.98 -4.20
C ALA A 44 13.62 -0.06 -3.13
N VAL A 45 12.36 0.40 -3.32
CA VAL A 45 11.63 1.24 -2.37
C VAL A 45 10.27 0.63 -2.04
N VAL A 46 9.86 0.70 -0.78
CA VAL A 46 8.48 0.47 -0.35
C VAL A 46 7.85 1.83 -0.05
N SER A 47 6.91 2.26 -0.89
CA SER A 47 6.15 3.50 -0.67
C SER A 47 4.97 3.24 0.24
N CYS A 48 4.91 3.98 1.36
CA CYS A 48 3.79 4.00 2.29
C CYS A 48 3.14 5.40 2.35
N LEU A 49 3.27 6.17 1.29
CA LEU A 49 2.68 7.49 1.18
C LEU A 49 1.16 7.40 0.92
N PRO A 50 0.40 8.45 1.25
CA PRO A 50 -1.00 8.56 0.85
C PRO A 50 -1.14 8.53 -0.68
N HIS A 51 -2.34 8.14 -1.17
CA HIS A 51 -2.66 8.19 -2.59
C HIS A 51 -2.37 9.59 -3.18
N LYS A 52 -2.10 9.67 -4.49
CA LYS A 52 -1.58 10.80 -5.26
C LYS A 52 -0.12 11.14 -4.94
N ALA A 53 0.20 11.42 -3.68
CA ALA A 53 1.59 11.65 -3.27
C ALA A 53 2.48 10.42 -3.50
N SER A 54 1.92 9.22 -3.35
CA SER A 54 2.62 7.98 -3.69
C SER A 54 2.84 7.89 -5.20
N ALA A 55 1.81 8.15 -6.02
CA ALA A 55 1.94 8.08 -7.47
C ALA A 55 3.04 8.99 -8.02
N GLU A 56 3.12 10.23 -7.54
CA GLU A 56 4.19 11.17 -7.93
C GLU A 56 5.58 10.66 -7.55
N CYS A 57 5.74 10.20 -6.31
CA CYS A 57 7.00 9.65 -5.81
C CYS A 57 7.41 8.38 -6.58
N VAL A 58 6.47 7.47 -6.78
CA VAL A 58 6.69 6.21 -7.51
C VAL A 58 7.10 6.49 -8.96
N ALA A 59 6.44 7.43 -9.64
CA ALA A 59 6.77 7.80 -11.01
C ALA A 59 8.22 8.29 -11.12
N SER A 60 8.68 9.14 -10.19
CA SER A 60 10.06 9.61 -10.14
C SER A 60 11.04 8.45 -9.94
N LEU A 61 10.80 7.57 -8.98
CA LEU A 61 11.66 6.43 -8.70
C LEU A 61 11.76 5.45 -9.87
N LEU A 62 10.64 5.19 -10.56
CA LEU A 62 10.62 4.33 -11.74
C LEU A 62 11.37 4.94 -12.92
N ALA A 63 11.29 6.27 -13.10
CA ALA A 63 12.08 6.99 -14.11
C ALA A 63 13.58 6.86 -13.84
N ASP A 64 14.01 6.85 -12.57
CA ASP A 64 15.39 6.63 -12.14
C ASP A 64 15.80 5.15 -12.15
N GLY A 65 14.90 4.26 -12.54
CA GLY A 65 15.20 2.83 -12.64
C GLY A 65 15.00 2.03 -11.36
N VAL A 66 14.49 2.62 -10.29
CA VAL A 66 14.33 1.98 -8.98
C VAL A 66 13.01 1.20 -8.91
N PRO A 67 13.01 -0.10 -8.61
CA PRO A 67 11.79 -0.87 -8.39
C PRO A 67 11.04 -0.41 -7.13
N VAL A 68 9.70 -0.41 -7.22
CA VAL A 68 8.84 0.09 -6.12
C VAL A 68 7.74 -0.89 -5.77
N VAL A 69 7.53 -1.09 -4.47
CA VAL A 69 6.30 -1.66 -3.93
C VAL A 69 5.46 -0.51 -3.39
N ASP A 70 4.34 -0.24 -4.03
CA ASP A 70 3.41 0.82 -3.61
C ASP A 70 2.27 0.26 -2.76
N THR A 71 2.10 0.79 -1.55
CA THR A 71 1.02 0.40 -0.64
C THR A 71 -0.20 1.31 -0.72
N SER A 72 -0.18 2.34 -1.58
CA SER A 72 -1.31 3.22 -1.84
C SER A 72 -2.37 2.56 -2.74
N ALA A 73 -3.42 3.31 -3.06
CA ALA A 73 -4.44 2.85 -4.00
C ALA A 73 -4.06 3.11 -5.46
N ASP A 74 -3.01 3.90 -5.72
CA ASP A 74 -2.81 4.57 -7.00
C ASP A 74 -2.65 3.62 -8.19
N PHE A 75 -1.95 2.52 -8.02
CA PHE A 75 -1.66 1.59 -9.12
C PHE A 75 -2.49 0.30 -9.09
N ARG A 76 -3.49 0.19 -8.20
CA ARG A 76 -4.33 -1.01 -8.06
C ARG A 76 -5.41 -1.10 -9.13
N ILE A 77 -5.97 0.05 -9.54
CA ILE A 77 -7.09 0.14 -10.46
C ILE A 77 -6.57 0.47 -11.85
N ARG A 78 -6.71 -0.49 -12.78
CA ARG A 78 -6.23 -0.33 -14.16
C ARG A 78 -7.12 0.59 -15.01
N ASP A 79 -8.41 0.61 -14.72
CA ASP A 79 -9.35 1.48 -15.41
C ASP A 79 -9.31 2.90 -14.85
N LEU A 80 -8.81 3.83 -15.66
CA LEU A 80 -8.68 5.24 -15.28
C LEU A 80 -10.03 5.93 -15.01
N ALA A 81 -11.11 5.49 -15.65
CA ALA A 81 -12.41 6.07 -15.39
C ALA A 81 -12.89 5.72 -13.98
N THR A 82 -12.75 4.45 -13.59
CA THR A 82 -13.02 3.98 -12.23
C THR A 82 -12.09 4.66 -11.21
N TYR A 83 -10.78 4.76 -11.50
CA TYR A 83 -9.87 5.46 -10.60
C TYR A 83 -10.29 6.92 -10.37
N ARG A 84 -10.66 7.63 -11.47
CA ARG A 84 -11.10 9.03 -11.40
C ARG A 84 -12.34 9.22 -10.55
N GLU A 85 -13.28 8.31 -10.63
CA GLU A 85 -14.52 8.34 -9.84
C GLU A 85 -14.24 8.33 -8.32
N TRP A 86 -13.29 7.50 -7.88
CA TRP A 86 -13.00 7.30 -6.45
C TRP A 86 -11.90 8.20 -5.90
N TYR A 87 -10.90 8.53 -6.72
CA TYR A 87 -9.68 9.22 -6.27
C TYR A 87 -9.40 10.53 -7.03
N GLY A 88 -10.17 10.84 -8.09
CA GLY A 88 -9.91 11.97 -8.98
C GLY A 88 -8.80 11.67 -10.00
N GLU A 89 -8.22 12.70 -10.62
CA GLU A 89 -7.19 12.50 -11.64
C GLU A 89 -5.96 11.79 -11.08
N HIS A 90 -5.47 10.81 -11.87
CA HIS A 90 -4.25 10.07 -11.54
C HIS A 90 -3.01 10.87 -11.93
N PRO A 91 -2.05 11.09 -11.00
CA PRO A 91 -0.88 11.92 -11.30
C PRO A 91 0.11 11.31 -12.31
N ALA A 92 0.14 9.98 -12.43
CA ALA A 92 1.09 9.25 -13.28
C ALA A 92 0.42 8.05 -13.98
N PRO A 93 -0.59 8.29 -14.85
CA PRO A 93 -1.37 7.22 -15.46
C PRO A 93 -0.57 6.34 -16.41
N GLU A 94 0.52 6.82 -16.95
CA GLU A 94 1.42 6.11 -17.87
C GLU A 94 2.07 4.87 -17.24
N TRP A 95 2.18 4.82 -15.92
CA TRP A 95 2.77 3.69 -15.20
C TRP A 95 1.77 2.59 -14.84
N ILE A 96 0.46 2.84 -14.89
CA ILE A 96 -0.58 1.87 -14.55
C ILE A 96 -0.46 0.57 -15.37
N PRO A 97 -0.21 0.60 -16.71
CA PRO A 97 -0.11 -0.64 -17.47
C PRO A 97 1.05 -1.55 -17.04
N SER A 98 2.11 -0.97 -16.47
CA SER A 98 3.30 -1.70 -16.00
C SER A 98 3.15 -2.24 -14.59
N ALA A 99 2.12 -1.81 -13.85
CA ALA A 99 1.90 -2.25 -12.48
C ALA A 99 1.34 -3.68 -12.44
N VAL A 100 1.89 -4.49 -11.55
CA VAL A 100 1.37 -5.81 -11.23
C VAL A 100 0.73 -5.78 -9.86
N TYR A 101 -0.48 -6.33 -9.76
CA TYR A 101 -1.20 -6.44 -8.51
C TYR A 101 -0.48 -7.39 -7.55
N GLY A 102 -0.18 -6.91 -6.35
CA GLY A 102 0.75 -7.52 -5.41
C GLY A 102 0.23 -8.73 -4.63
N LEU A 103 -0.72 -9.48 -5.17
CA LEU A 103 -1.23 -10.71 -4.56
C LEU A 103 -0.43 -11.91 -5.09
N SER A 104 0.63 -12.26 -4.37
CA SER A 104 1.63 -13.26 -4.81
C SER A 104 1.06 -14.67 -5.01
N GLU A 105 -0.06 -14.98 -4.40
CA GLU A 105 -0.77 -16.24 -4.57
C GLU A 105 -1.31 -16.43 -6.00
N PHE A 106 -1.67 -15.33 -6.67
CA PHE A 106 -2.24 -15.36 -8.01
C PHE A 106 -1.29 -14.83 -9.09
N TYR A 107 -0.39 -13.89 -8.75
CA TYR A 107 0.42 -13.14 -9.72
C TYR A 107 1.93 -13.36 -9.55
N ARG A 108 2.36 -14.47 -8.94
CA ARG A 108 3.76 -14.74 -8.60
C ARG A 108 4.73 -14.59 -9.77
N GLU A 109 4.38 -15.11 -10.92
CA GLU A 109 5.29 -15.08 -12.08
C GLU A 109 5.42 -13.67 -12.66
N ASP A 110 4.31 -12.93 -12.73
CA ASP A 110 4.32 -11.53 -13.20
C ASP A 110 5.11 -10.62 -12.23
N LEU A 111 4.99 -10.88 -10.92
CA LEU A 111 5.70 -10.13 -9.89
C LEU A 111 7.23 -10.28 -9.97
N ARG A 112 7.75 -11.36 -10.56
CA ARG A 112 9.20 -11.56 -10.71
C ARG A 112 9.84 -10.61 -11.71
N SER A 113 9.08 -10.13 -12.67
CA SER A 113 9.58 -9.30 -13.78
C SER A 113 9.16 -7.83 -13.71
N THR A 114 8.22 -7.49 -12.82
CA THR A 114 7.76 -6.12 -12.70
C THR A 114 8.71 -5.24 -11.89
N ARG A 115 8.69 -3.96 -12.21
CA ARG A 115 9.37 -2.91 -11.43
C ARG A 115 8.41 -2.12 -10.54
N ILE A 116 7.10 -2.35 -10.70
CA ILE A 116 6.08 -1.70 -9.86
C ILE A 116 5.07 -2.73 -9.39
N VAL A 117 5.03 -2.90 -8.07
CA VAL A 117 4.08 -3.77 -7.38
C VAL A 117 3.00 -2.91 -6.75
N ALA A 118 1.76 -3.04 -7.21
CA ALA A 118 0.60 -2.41 -6.60
C ALA A 118 0.09 -3.29 -5.44
N ASN A 119 0.59 -3.06 -4.23
CA ASN A 119 0.23 -3.90 -3.07
C ASN A 119 -1.24 -3.70 -2.68
N PRO A 120 -2.06 -4.75 -2.61
CA PRO A 120 -3.49 -4.64 -2.32
C PRO A 120 -3.79 -4.16 -0.91
N GLY A 121 -4.99 -3.64 -0.70
CA GLY A 121 -5.49 -3.25 0.61
C GLY A 121 -5.87 -4.46 1.46
N CYS A 122 -5.86 -4.30 2.79
CA CYS A 122 -6.10 -5.39 3.73
C CYS A 122 -7.48 -6.06 3.57
N HIS A 123 -8.53 -5.31 3.29
CA HIS A 123 -9.86 -5.85 3.04
C HIS A 123 -9.93 -6.63 1.73
N ALA A 124 -9.30 -6.09 0.66
CA ALA A 124 -9.22 -6.76 -0.63
C ALA A 124 -8.46 -8.09 -0.52
N ILE A 125 -7.28 -8.10 0.09
CA ILE A 125 -6.51 -9.33 0.31
C ILE A 125 -7.35 -10.39 1.06
N ALA A 126 -8.02 -9.99 2.14
CA ALA A 126 -8.82 -10.92 2.94
C ALA A 126 -9.97 -11.55 2.12
N ALA A 127 -10.67 -10.73 1.34
CA ALA A 127 -11.75 -11.21 0.48
C ALA A 127 -11.23 -12.09 -0.67
N GLU A 128 -10.20 -11.64 -1.38
CA GLU A 128 -9.63 -12.35 -2.53
C GLU A 128 -9.03 -13.70 -2.16
N LEU A 129 -8.30 -13.79 -1.04
CA LEU A 129 -7.76 -15.07 -0.56
C LEU A 129 -8.84 -16.00 -0.03
N ALA A 130 -9.91 -15.46 0.57
CA ALA A 130 -11.02 -16.28 1.06
C ALA A 130 -11.83 -16.91 -0.07
N ILE A 131 -12.14 -16.13 -1.13
CA ILE A 131 -13.06 -16.56 -2.18
C ILE A 131 -12.35 -17.04 -3.47
N GLY A 132 -11.14 -16.57 -3.73
CA GLY A 132 -10.42 -16.84 -4.97
C GLY A 132 -10.26 -18.32 -5.31
N PRO A 133 -9.89 -19.21 -4.37
CA PRO A 133 -9.81 -20.64 -4.65
C PRO A 133 -11.16 -21.24 -5.09
N ALA A 134 -12.27 -20.79 -4.48
CA ALA A 134 -13.60 -21.26 -4.84
C ALA A 134 -14.04 -20.74 -6.22
N PHE A 135 -13.69 -19.51 -6.58
CA PHE A 135 -13.90 -18.98 -7.93
C PHE A 135 -13.10 -19.76 -8.98
N ASN A 136 -11.83 -20.02 -8.72
CA ASN A 136 -10.97 -20.75 -9.64
C ASN A 136 -11.46 -22.20 -9.87
N ALA A 137 -12.08 -22.79 -8.86
CA ALA A 137 -12.68 -24.12 -8.93
C ALA A 137 -14.12 -24.10 -9.50
N ASN A 138 -14.68 -22.94 -9.87
CA ASN A 138 -16.07 -22.77 -10.30
C ASN A 138 -17.12 -23.31 -9.29
N LEU A 139 -16.83 -23.16 -8.00
CA LEU A 139 -17.71 -23.62 -6.92
C LEU A 139 -18.70 -22.55 -6.45
N VAL A 140 -18.49 -21.30 -6.83
CA VAL A 140 -19.30 -20.16 -6.43
C VAL A 140 -19.63 -19.30 -7.64
N GLU A 141 -20.75 -18.57 -7.56
CA GLU A 141 -21.15 -17.58 -8.55
C GLU A 141 -20.29 -16.31 -8.44
N ARG A 142 -20.37 -15.44 -9.46
CA ARG A 142 -19.56 -14.21 -9.51
C ARG A 142 -20.08 -13.11 -8.60
N GLU A 143 -21.26 -13.27 -8.03
CA GLU A 143 -21.85 -12.34 -7.09
C GLU A 143 -21.63 -12.82 -5.66
N VAL A 144 -20.95 -12.03 -4.84
CA VAL A 144 -20.64 -12.37 -3.46
C VAL A 144 -20.89 -11.17 -2.54
N ILE A 145 -21.33 -11.46 -1.33
CA ILE A 145 -21.46 -10.46 -0.26
C ILE A 145 -20.26 -10.62 0.66
N VAL A 146 -19.51 -9.53 0.84
CA VAL A 146 -18.33 -9.50 1.72
C VAL A 146 -18.64 -8.68 2.97
N ASP A 147 -18.67 -9.33 4.13
CA ASP A 147 -18.73 -8.68 5.44
C ASP A 147 -17.31 -8.68 6.05
N SER A 148 -16.58 -7.60 5.86
CA SER A 148 -15.18 -7.47 6.27
C SER A 148 -15.03 -6.59 7.50
N LYS A 149 -14.46 -7.16 8.56
CA LYS A 149 -14.23 -6.47 9.83
C LYS A 149 -12.73 -6.21 10.04
N THR A 150 -12.41 -4.99 10.49
CA THR A 150 -11.01 -4.60 10.77
C THR A 150 -10.86 -4.00 12.16
N GLY A 151 -9.65 -4.10 12.69
CA GLY A 151 -9.30 -3.39 13.92
C GLY A 151 -9.02 -1.90 13.67
N VAL A 152 -9.21 -1.07 14.69
CA VAL A 152 -9.01 0.39 14.63
C VAL A 152 -7.58 0.76 14.20
N SER A 153 -6.60 -0.08 14.51
CA SER A 153 -5.18 0.12 14.11
C SER A 153 -4.99 0.15 12.59
N GLY A 154 -5.88 -0.45 11.80
CA GLY A 154 -5.84 -0.40 10.34
C GLY A 154 -6.03 1.00 9.75
N ALA A 155 -6.68 1.90 10.49
CA ALA A 155 -6.87 3.29 10.08
C ALA A 155 -5.68 4.22 10.42
N SER A 156 -4.52 3.66 10.81
CA SER A 156 -3.31 4.40 11.16
C SER A 156 -3.43 5.25 12.45
N ARG A 157 -2.41 6.08 12.74
CA ARG A 157 -2.36 6.94 13.94
C ARG A 157 -3.36 8.11 13.92
N ASN A 158 -3.90 8.44 12.75
CA ASN A 158 -4.84 9.54 12.56
C ASN A 158 -6.30 9.17 12.79
N VAL A 159 -6.57 8.09 13.52
CA VAL A 159 -7.94 7.80 13.97
C VAL A 159 -8.37 8.93 14.89
N ARG A 160 -9.06 9.92 14.34
CA ARG A 160 -9.89 10.81 15.14
C ARG A 160 -10.85 9.89 15.89
N ARG A 161 -10.83 9.92 17.21
CA ARG A 161 -11.90 9.36 18.02
C ARG A 161 -13.19 10.00 17.50
N GLN A 162 -13.94 9.30 16.70
CA GLN A 162 -15.33 9.61 16.47
C GLN A 162 -16.06 9.26 17.77
N THR A 163 -15.99 10.20 18.71
CA THR A 163 -16.89 10.18 19.85
C THR A 163 -18.27 10.46 19.31
N GLY A 164 -19.11 9.43 19.24
CA GLY A 164 -20.54 9.55 19.04
C GLY A 164 -20.97 9.92 17.62
N GLY A 165 -21.05 8.95 16.75
CA GLY A 165 -21.72 9.03 15.46
C GLY A 165 -22.08 7.63 15.02
N SER A 166 -23.36 7.41 14.80
CA SER A 166 -23.92 6.18 14.25
C SER A 166 -23.12 5.72 13.04
N CYS A 167 -22.85 4.43 13.00
CA CYS A 167 -22.31 3.74 11.82
C CYS A 167 -23.26 4.01 10.65
N SER A 168 -22.87 4.88 9.73
CA SER A 168 -23.58 5.03 8.46
C SER A 168 -23.13 3.89 7.55
N PRO A 169 -24.04 3.13 6.97
CA PRO A 169 -23.73 2.04 6.07
C PRO A 169 -23.54 2.60 4.65
N GLU A 170 -22.48 3.36 4.42
CA GLU A 170 -22.14 3.80 3.07
C GLU A 170 -20.65 3.64 2.82
N THR A 171 -20.28 2.40 2.56
CA THR A 171 -19.11 2.09 1.73
C THR A 171 -19.46 0.83 0.95
N SER A 172 -20.26 1.01 -0.08
CA SER A 172 -20.41 0.01 -1.13
C SER A 172 -19.10 0.02 -1.92
N ILE A 173 -18.44 -1.12 -1.96
CA ILE A 173 -17.34 -1.43 -2.88
C ILE A 173 -17.95 -1.98 -4.16
#